data_705cb520c1cc005416a5a5bf397b9de4
#
_entry.id   705cb520c1cc005416a5a5bf397b9de4
#
_cell.length_a   1.000
_cell.length_b   1.000
_cell.length_c   1.000
_cell.angle_alpha   90.00
_cell.angle_beta   90.00
_cell.angle_gamma   90.00
#
_symmetry.space_group_name_H-M   'P 1'
#
loop_
_entity.id
_entity.type
_entity.pdbx_description
1 polymer ?
#
loop_
_entity_poly.entity_id
_entity_poly.type
_entity_poly.pdbx_seq_one_letter_code
_entity_poly.pdbx_strand_id
1 'polypeptide(L)'
;MSTAWTSRYAQRTKGIRSSAIRELLKFTQRPEVISFAGGLPASEVFPSERFREACCKVLEQKPHLALQYGATEGYEPLREMIARHIARYGIKAKSENVLITSGSQQALDLIGKLLINSGDRVLVEAPTYLGALQAFSVYGADYVSVPCDEDGLRSDMLENPLRSGPKFMYVLPNFQNPGGTTLSEGRRHELVLLADKYGIPIVEDDPYGQLRYEGEHLPPLVVLDRENLRRDDGYSIGNVIYLSTFSKTLAPGIRLGWIVAPPEVISKLVQLKQGADLHSSTFVQMVAHEVARDNFLDEHIKLIRRVYRERRDVMLEALTQHFPPEVTWTRPKGGLFLWVTLPTGADAQKLFETAVRENVAFVPGDCFYAPNGHPEEGRRHLRLNFSSASPDQIREGIHRLSIAVKKQLEGLHPLPAGMR
;
A
#
# COMPACT_ATOMS: atom_id res chain seq x y z
N MET A 1 -27.74 -12.41 34.81
CA MET A 1 -26.87 -11.20 34.63
C MET A 1 -26.21 -11.30 33.27
N SER A 2 -26.38 -10.29 32.38
CA SER A 2 -25.67 -10.26 31.10
C SER A 2 -24.21 -9.85 31.32
N THR A 3 -23.28 -10.47 30.60
CA THR A 3 -21.85 -10.15 30.67
C THR A 3 -21.60 -8.76 30.08
N ALA A 4 -20.99 -7.85 30.84
CA ALA A 4 -20.53 -6.58 30.33
C ALA A 4 -19.25 -6.78 29.51
N TRP A 5 -19.37 -7.11 28.23
CA TRP A 5 -18.24 -7.45 27.35
C TRP A 5 -17.17 -6.38 27.29
N THR A 6 -17.54 -5.09 27.34
CA THR A 6 -16.61 -3.95 27.28
C THR A 6 -15.58 -3.97 28.42
N SER A 7 -15.94 -4.49 29.60
CA SER A 7 -15.02 -4.63 30.74
C SER A 7 -14.03 -5.81 30.59
N ARG A 8 -14.28 -6.70 29.61
CA ARG A 8 -13.44 -7.88 29.33
C ARG A 8 -12.47 -7.68 28.18
N TYR A 9 -12.63 -6.61 27.40
CA TYR A 9 -11.76 -6.35 26.25
C TYR A 9 -10.32 -6.13 26.68
N ALA A 10 -9.39 -6.72 25.92
CA ALA A 10 -7.97 -6.50 26.10
C ALA A 10 -7.63 -5.00 25.92
N GLN A 11 -6.65 -4.51 26.69
CA GLN A 11 -6.30 -3.09 26.68
C GLN A 11 -5.92 -2.58 25.28
N ARG A 12 -5.24 -3.41 24.48
CA ARG A 12 -4.85 -3.11 23.09
C ARG A 12 -6.03 -2.84 22.17
N THR A 13 -7.26 -3.30 22.50
CA THR A 13 -8.44 -3.06 21.67
C THR A 13 -9.11 -1.71 21.92
N LYS A 14 -8.78 -1.02 23.01
CA LYS A 14 -9.38 0.28 23.37
C LYS A 14 -9.08 1.39 22.38
N GLY A 15 -7.92 1.33 21.69
CA GLY A 15 -7.48 2.31 20.70
C GLY A 15 -7.88 1.95 19.25
N ILE A 16 -8.45 0.75 19.01
CA ILE A 16 -8.80 0.32 17.66
C ILE A 16 -10.04 1.10 17.19
N ARG A 17 -9.88 1.81 16.09
CA ARG A 17 -10.96 2.51 15.40
C ARG A 17 -11.31 1.78 14.11
N SER A 18 -12.58 1.87 13.69
CA SER A 18 -12.99 1.44 12.34
C SER A 18 -12.15 2.17 11.29
N SER A 19 -11.81 1.48 10.20
CA SER A 19 -11.10 2.10 9.09
C SER A 19 -11.92 3.27 8.52
N ALA A 20 -11.35 4.48 8.54
CA ALA A 20 -11.99 5.65 7.93
C ALA A 20 -12.38 5.37 6.47
N ILE A 21 -11.52 4.67 5.70
CA ILE A 21 -11.82 4.27 4.32
C ILE A 21 -13.05 3.35 4.28
N ARG A 22 -13.21 2.40 5.22
CA ARG A 22 -14.41 1.53 5.24
C ARG A 22 -15.70 2.30 5.51
N GLU A 23 -15.68 3.27 6.38
CA GLU A 23 -16.87 4.12 6.62
C GLU A 23 -17.20 4.93 5.36
N LEU A 24 -16.20 5.48 4.69
CA LEU A 24 -16.37 6.18 3.42
C LEU A 24 -16.87 5.25 2.30
N LEU A 25 -16.40 4.00 2.25
CA LEU A 25 -16.84 3.01 1.25
C LEU A 25 -18.32 2.63 1.40
N LYS A 26 -18.95 2.82 2.54
CA LYS A 26 -20.41 2.64 2.67
C LYS A 26 -21.19 3.60 1.77
N PHE A 27 -20.70 4.82 1.57
CA PHE A 27 -21.32 5.79 0.66
C PHE A 27 -21.10 5.45 -0.82
N THR A 28 -20.05 4.69 -1.15
CA THR A 28 -19.70 4.33 -2.53
C THR A 28 -20.43 3.08 -3.05
N GLN A 29 -21.31 2.47 -2.24
CA GLN A 29 -22.13 1.32 -2.67
C GLN A 29 -23.34 1.75 -3.54
N ARG A 30 -23.61 3.05 -3.64
CA ARG A 30 -24.69 3.57 -4.48
C ARG A 30 -24.23 3.59 -5.94
N PRO A 31 -25.01 3.03 -6.88
CA PRO A 31 -24.60 2.93 -8.29
C PRO A 31 -24.29 4.27 -8.99
N GLU A 32 -24.93 5.35 -8.53
CA GLU A 32 -24.76 6.70 -9.05
C GLU A 32 -23.47 7.39 -8.61
N VAL A 33 -22.77 6.86 -7.57
CA VAL A 33 -21.57 7.45 -7.01
C VAL A 33 -20.33 6.96 -7.76
N ILE A 34 -19.63 7.89 -8.38
CA ILE A 34 -18.30 7.62 -8.95
C ILE A 34 -17.27 7.65 -7.83
N SER A 35 -16.63 6.51 -7.56
CA SER A 35 -15.72 6.38 -6.44
C SER A 35 -14.25 6.39 -6.85
N PHE A 36 -13.52 7.40 -6.40
CA PHE A 36 -12.06 7.47 -6.40
C PHE A 36 -11.47 7.14 -5.02
N ALA A 37 -12.29 6.67 -4.07
CA ALA A 37 -11.87 6.42 -2.69
C ALA A 37 -11.15 5.08 -2.50
N GLY A 38 -11.63 4.01 -3.13
CA GLY A 38 -11.07 2.67 -3.00
C GLY A 38 -9.69 2.53 -3.65
N GLY A 39 -8.81 1.72 -3.06
CA GLY A 39 -7.57 1.28 -3.71
C GLY A 39 -7.77 -0.01 -4.51
N LEU A 40 -8.88 -0.11 -5.25
CA LEU A 40 -9.30 -1.33 -5.96
C LEU A 40 -8.68 -1.40 -7.35
N PRO A 41 -8.09 -2.54 -7.73
CA PRO A 41 -7.73 -2.81 -9.12
C PRO A 41 -8.95 -2.85 -10.04
N ALA A 42 -8.73 -2.65 -11.33
CA ALA A 42 -9.72 -2.81 -12.38
C ALA A 42 -10.20 -4.27 -12.47
N SER A 43 -11.48 -4.51 -12.26
CA SER A 43 -12.03 -5.88 -12.28
C SER A 43 -12.04 -6.52 -13.66
N GLU A 44 -12.14 -5.72 -14.70
CA GLU A 44 -12.16 -6.19 -16.10
C GLU A 44 -10.81 -6.73 -16.60
N VAL A 45 -9.71 -6.42 -15.89
CA VAL A 45 -8.41 -7.01 -16.20
C VAL A 45 -8.12 -8.29 -15.41
N PHE A 46 -9.01 -8.73 -14.52
CA PHE A 46 -8.77 -9.98 -13.81
C PHE A 46 -8.78 -11.17 -14.76
N PRO A 47 -7.78 -12.07 -14.70
CA PRO A 47 -7.67 -13.20 -15.61
C PRO A 47 -8.62 -14.36 -15.19
N SER A 48 -9.93 -14.08 -15.15
CA SER A 48 -10.96 -14.96 -14.57
C SER A 48 -11.01 -16.33 -15.23
N GLU A 49 -10.87 -16.38 -16.56
CA GLU A 49 -10.86 -17.66 -17.30
C GLU A 49 -9.65 -18.51 -16.93
N ARG A 50 -8.47 -17.92 -16.86
CA ARG A 50 -7.27 -18.62 -16.43
C ARG A 50 -7.34 -19.11 -14.99
N PHE A 51 -8.01 -18.34 -14.11
CA PHE A 51 -8.31 -18.79 -12.75
C PHE A 51 -9.25 -20.00 -12.75
N ARG A 52 -10.29 -20.00 -13.58
CA ARG A 52 -11.23 -21.12 -13.72
C ARG A 52 -10.49 -22.39 -14.14
N GLU A 53 -9.68 -22.30 -15.20
CA GLU A 53 -8.87 -23.42 -15.69
C GLU A 53 -7.89 -23.93 -14.64
N ALA A 54 -7.18 -23.03 -13.94
CA ALA A 54 -6.26 -23.39 -12.89
C ALA A 54 -6.95 -24.09 -11.70
N CYS A 55 -8.14 -23.64 -11.31
CA CYS A 55 -8.92 -24.30 -10.25
C CYS A 55 -9.30 -25.73 -10.64
N CYS A 56 -9.82 -25.94 -11.85
CA CYS A 56 -10.15 -27.28 -12.34
C CYS A 56 -8.92 -28.18 -12.36
N LYS A 57 -7.83 -27.71 -12.94
CA LYS A 57 -6.57 -28.45 -13.06
C LYS A 57 -6.00 -28.85 -11.71
N VAL A 58 -5.99 -27.97 -10.72
CA VAL A 58 -5.49 -28.23 -9.37
C VAL A 58 -6.32 -29.33 -8.71
N LEU A 59 -7.65 -29.25 -8.81
CA LEU A 59 -8.55 -30.25 -8.22
C LEU A 59 -8.51 -31.59 -8.94
N GLU A 60 -8.30 -31.62 -10.23
CA GLU A 60 -8.17 -32.85 -11.01
C GLU A 60 -6.84 -33.55 -10.76
N GLN A 61 -5.73 -32.80 -10.71
CA GLN A 61 -4.40 -33.40 -10.69
C GLN A 61 -3.85 -33.63 -9.27
N LYS A 62 -4.18 -32.75 -8.29
CA LYS A 62 -3.59 -32.79 -6.95
C LYS A 62 -4.63 -32.51 -5.84
N PRO A 63 -5.83 -33.11 -5.86
CA PRO A 63 -6.88 -32.80 -4.90
C PRO A 63 -6.44 -33.04 -3.45
N HIS A 64 -5.71 -34.13 -3.19
CA HIS A 64 -5.28 -34.48 -1.83
C HIS A 64 -4.30 -33.46 -1.23
N LEU A 65 -3.45 -32.85 -2.06
CA LEU A 65 -2.54 -31.81 -1.60
C LEU A 65 -3.28 -30.46 -1.43
N ALA A 66 -4.13 -30.13 -2.40
CA ALA A 66 -4.83 -28.85 -2.43
C ALA A 66 -5.83 -28.65 -1.27
N LEU A 67 -6.46 -29.73 -0.83
CA LEU A 67 -7.52 -29.72 0.20
C LEU A 67 -7.01 -30.12 1.59
N GLN A 68 -5.73 -30.48 1.74
CA GLN A 68 -5.11 -30.82 3.01
C GLN A 68 -4.42 -29.61 3.64
N TYR A 69 -4.12 -29.70 4.94
CA TYR A 69 -3.21 -28.78 5.60
C TYR A 69 -1.85 -28.74 4.92
N GLY A 70 -1.25 -27.56 4.85
CA GLY A 70 0.04 -27.32 4.22
C GLY A 70 1.08 -26.77 5.19
N ALA A 71 2.28 -26.53 4.67
CA ALA A 71 3.34 -25.89 5.42
C ALA A 71 2.98 -24.43 5.74
N THR A 72 3.36 -23.95 6.92
CA THR A 72 3.11 -22.58 7.37
C THR A 72 3.83 -21.57 6.47
N GLU A 73 5.04 -21.91 6.03
CA GLU A 73 5.85 -21.11 5.11
C GLU A 73 5.16 -20.87 3.76
N GLY A 74 4.30 -21.79 3.36
CA GLY A 74 3.56 -21.80 2.12
C GLY A 74 4.01 -22.90 1.14
N TYR A 75 3.25 -23.05 0.05
CA TYR A 75 3.47 -24.00 -1.03
C TYR A 75 4.81 -23.76 -1.71
N GLU A 76 5.74 -24.71 -1.62
CA GLU A 76 7.12 -24.54 -2.05
C GLU A 76 7.28 -24.12 -3.50
N PRO A 77 6.56 -24.70 -4.52
CA PRO A 77 6.66 -24.23 -5.89
C PRO A 77 6.26 -22.76 -6.10
N LEU A 78 5.31 -22.25 -5.29
CA LEU A 78 4.95 -20.83 -5.33
C LEU A 78 6.05 -19.96 -4.72
N ARG A 79 6.67 -20.39 -3.62
CA ARG A 79 7.81 -19.68 -2.98
C ARG A 79 9.00 -19.59 -3.91
N GLU A 80 9.34 -20.69 -4.59
CA GLU A 80 10.39 -20.72 -5.62
C GLU A 80 10.08 -19.81 -6.82
N MET A 81 8.82 -19.84 -7.28
CA MET A 81 8.38 -18.97 -8.37
C MET A 81 8.52 -17.49 -7.98
N ILE A 82 8.12 -17.12 -6.76
CA ILE A 82 8.28 -15.76 -6.23
C ILE A 82 9.76 -15.38 -6.18
N ALA A 83 10.63 -16.24 -5.64
CA ALA A 83 12.07 -15.99 -5.58
C ALA A 83 12.67 -15.73 -6.98
N ARG A 84 12.31 -16.56 -7.98
CA ARG A 84 12.70 -16.34 -9.40
C ARG A 84 12.12 -15.04 -9.97
N HIS A 85 10.88 -14.70 -9.64
CA HIS A 85 10.24 -13.49 -10.14
C HIS A 85 10.91 -12.23 -9.63
N ILE A 86 11.19 -12.14 -8.32
CA ILE A 86 11.82 -10.96 -7.71
C ILE A 86 13.31 -10.83 -8.05
N ALA A 87 13.97 -11.92 -8.46
CA ALA A 87 15.36 -11.89 -8.92
C ALA A 87 15.58 -10.95 -10.11
N ARG A 88 14.55 -10.70 -10.94
CA ARG A 88 14.58 -9.74 -12.06
C ARG A 88 14.76 -8.29 -11.60
N TYR A 89 14.41 -8.01 -10.35
CA TYR A 89 14.56 -6.70 -9.71
C TYR A 89 15.83 -6.63 -8.84
N GLY A 90 16.74 -7.62 -8.98
CA GLY A 90 17.99 -7.69 -8.25
C GLY A 90 17.90 -8.38 -6.87
N ILE A 91 16.68 -8.74 -6.42
CA ILE A 91 16.48 -9.38 -5.12
C ILE A 91 16.88 -10.85 -5.21
N LYS A 92 18.05 -11.21 -4.68
CA LYS A 92 18.55 -12.60 -4.65
C LYS A 92 18.02 -13.26 -3.38
N ALA A 93 17.03 -14.13 -3.53
CA ALA A 93 16.43 -14.90 -2.44
C ALA A 93 16.22 -16.36 -2.86
N LYS A 94 16.23 -17.27 -1.89
CA LYS A 94 15.79 -18.66 -2.05
C LYS A 94 14.40 -18.83 -1.48
N SER A 95 13.78 -20.00 -1.70
CA SER A 95 12.46 -20.31 -1.12
C SER A 95 12.46 -20.22 0.41
N GLU A 96 13.57 -20.53 1.09
CA GLU A 96 13.71 -20.39 2.55
C GLU A 96 13.62 -18.96 3.08
N ASN A 97 13.86 -17.97 2.21
CA ASN A 97 13.70 -16.56 2.54
C ASN A 97 12.25 -16.04 2.34
N VAL A 98 11.35 -16.86 1.80
CA VAL A 98 10.02 -16.45 1.41
C VAL A 98 8.96 -17.08 2.32
N LEU A 99 8.14 -16.24 2.95
CA LEU A 99 6.95 -16.63 3.71
C LEU A 99 5.68 -16.14 2.98
N ILE A 100 4.80 -17.05 2.64
CA ILE A 100 3.48 -16.70 2.07
C ILE A 100 2.55 -16.23 3.18
N THR A 101 1.84 -15.13 2.92
CA THR A 101 0.88 -14.53 3.85
C THR A 101 -0.49 -14.36 3.20
N SER A 102 -1.53 -14.22 4.04
CA SER A 102 -2.90 -13.92 3.59
C SER A 102 -3.04 -12.44 3.20
N GLY A 103 -2.26 -12.03 2.20
CA GLY A 103 -2.06 -10.66 1.72
C GLY A 103 -1.08 -9.87 2.59
N SER A 104 -0.65 -8.69 2.11
CA SER A 104 0.28 -7.82 2.85
C SER A 104 -0.25 -7.38 4.21
N GLN A 105 -1.57 -7.33 4.41
CA GLN A 105 -2.13 -6.97 5.72
C GLN A 105 -1.72 -7.95 6.82
N GLN A 106 -1.70 -9.27 6.53
CA GLN A 106 -1.18 -10.25 7.48
C GLN A 106 0.34 -10.11 7.64
N ALA A 107 1.07 -9.78 6.58
CA ALA A 107 2.50 -9.53 6.68
C ALA A 107 2.81 -8.38 7.65
N LEU A 108 2.09 -7.26 7.55
CA LEU A 108 2.21 -6.13 8.47
C LEU A 108 1.83 -6.50 9.90
N ASP A 109 0.75 -7.27 10.09
CA ASP A 109 0.33 -7.75 11.42
C ASP A 109 1.41 -8.64 12.06
N LEU A 110 1.97 -9.59 11.31
CA LEU A 110 3.04 -10.47 11.80
C LEU A 110 4.31 -9.71 12.13
N ILE A 111 4.69 -8.69 11.36
CA ILE A 111 5.84 -7.82 11.64
C ILE A 111 5.59 -7.00 12.89
N GLY A 112 4.41 -6.39 13.02
CA GLY A 112 4.03 -5.68 14.23
C GLY A 112 4.10 -6.57 15.46
N LYS A 113 3.57 -7.79 15.37
CA LYS A 113 3.61 -8.81 16.43
C LYS A 113 5.04 -9.26 16.77
N LEU A 114 5.93 -9.33 15.77
CA LEU A 114 7.33 -9.72 15.96
C LEU A 114 8.16 -8.63 16.63
N LEU A 115 7.99 -7.36 16.24
CA LEU A 115 8.95 -6.31 16.53
C LEU A 115 8.46 -5.26 17.54
N ILE A 116 7.13 -5.13 17.79
CA ILE A 116 6.57 -4.03 18.57
C ILE A 116 6.12 -4.49 19.95
N ASN A 117 6.70 -3.89 21.01
CA ASN A 117 6.09 -3.85 22.32
C ASN A 117 5.32 -2.52 22.49
N SER A 118 4.34 -2.48 23.37
CA SER A 118 3.58 -1.25 23.63
C SER A 118 4.50 -0.10 24.04
N GLY A 119 4.42 1.02 23.32
CA GLY A 119 5.26 2.20 23.50
C GLY A 119 6.56 2.20 22.68
N ASP A 120 6.87 1.11 21.96
CA ASP A 120 8.03 1.11 21.05
C ASP A 120 7.78 2.06 19.87
N ARG A 121 8.82 2.78 19.48
CA ARG A 121 8.77 3.73 18.36
C ARG A 121 8.87 3.02 17.02
N VAL A 122 8.02 3.44 16.08
CA VAL A 122 8.04 3.01 14.68
C VAL A 122 8.14 4.24 13.80
N LEU A 123 9.20 4.31 12.98
CA LEU A 123 9.37 5.41 12.04
C LEU A 123 8.53 5.16 10.79
N VAL A 124 7.75 6.16 10.37
CA VAL A 124 6.86 6.10 9.21
C VAL A 124 6.96 7.38 8.37
N GLU A 125 6.61 7.28 7.12
CA GLU A 125 6.40 8.42 6.23
C GLU A 125 5.21 9.29 6.69
N ALA A 126 5.21 10.57 6.36
CA ALA A 126 4.08 11.47 6.53
C ALA A 126 3.78 12.19 5.21
N PRO A 127 2.69 11.81 4.51
CA PRO A 127 1.71 10.75 4.83
C PRO A 127 2.23 9.32 4.61
N THR A 128 1.52 8.30 5.17
CA THR A 128 1.85 6.88 5.00
C THR A 128 0.61 6.00 4.79
N TYR A 129 0.81 4.71 4.56
CA TYR A 129 -0.27 3.76 4.31
C TYR A 129 -1.10 3.50 5.59
N LEU A 130 -2.39 3.84 5.53
CA LEU A 130 -3.34 3.65 6.64
C LEU A 130 -3.38 2.20 7.15
N GLY A 131 -3.26 1.20 6.25
CA GLY A 131 -3.27 -0.21 6.66
C GLY A 131 -2.10 -0.61 7.53
N ALA A 132 -0.93 0.01 7.36
CA ALA A 132 0.22 -0.18 8.24
C ALA A 132 0.01 0.47 9.60
N LEU A 133 -0.48 1.72 9.62
CA LEU A 133 -0.85 2.39 10.87
C LEU A 133 -1.86 1.55 11.68
N GLN A 134 -2.88 1.00 11.02
CA GLN A 134 -3.88 0.14 11.65
C GLN A 134 -3.27 -1.15 12.22
N ALA A 135 -2.38 -1.82 11.47
CA ALA A 135 -1.73 -3.05 11.91
C ALA A 135 -0.83 -2.81 13.12
N PHE A 136 0.02 -1.79 13.07
CA PHE A 136 1.00 -1.52 14.13
C PHE A 136 0.35 -0.92 15.39
N SER A 137 -0.71 -0.12 15.26
CA SER A 137 -1.44 0.45 16.41
C SER A 137 -2.03 -0.62 17.33
N VAL A 138 -2.37 -1.82 16.81
CA VAL A 138 -2.85 -2.95 17.64
C VAL A 138 -1.80 -3.37 18.68
N TYR A 139 -0.53 -3.20 18.35
CA TYR A 139 0.60 -3.53 19.23
C TYR A 139 1.07 -2.36 20.09
N GLY A 140 0.40 -1.20 19.99
CA GLY A 140 0.72 -0.02 20.78
C GLY A 140 1.95 0.75 20.30
N ALA A 141 2.18 0.76 18.98
CA ALA A 141 3.25 1.54 18.36
C ALA A 141 3.13 3.04 18.70
N ASP A 142 4.25 3.67 19.05
CA ASP A 142 4.45 5.12 19.08
C ASP A 142 5.11 5.55 17.76
N TYR A 143 4.48 6.47 17.02
CA TYR A 143 4.95 6.80 15.68
C TYR A 143 5.91 7.98 15.69
N VAL A 144 6.99 7.84 14.92
CA VAL A 144 7.90 8.93 14.56
C VAL A 144 7.75 9.20 13.08
N SER A 145 7.17 10.34 12.72
CA SER A 145 6.82 10.69 11.35
C SER A 145 7.93 11.50 10.68
N VAL A 146 8.23 11.17 9.40
CA VAL A 146 9.16 11.92 8.56
C VAL A 146 8.41 12.41 7.33
N PRO A 147 8.43 13.71 7.02
CA PRO A 147 7.67 14.26 5.90
C PRO A 147 8.18 13.76 4.55
N CYS A 148 7.27 13.74 3.58
CA CYS A 148 7.53 13.43 2.18
C CYS A 148 7.36 14.68 1.31
N ASP A 149 8.08 14.69 0.18
CA ASP A 149 7.92 15.64 -0.90
C ASP A 149 7.77 14.91 -2.26
N GLU A 150 8.01 15.58 -3.38
CA GLU A 150 7.90 15.01 -4.72
C GLU A 150 8.87 13.85 -4.99
N ASP A 151 10.01 13.80 -4.30
CA ASP A 151 11.02 12.73 -4.35
C ASP A 151 10.83 11.65 -3.28
N GLY A 152 9.71 11.65 -2.58
CA GLY A 152 9.36 10.70 -1.50
C GLY A 152 9.83 11.17 -0.13
N LEU A 153 10.15 10.24 0.76
CA LEU A 153 10.59 10.52 2.13
C LEU A 153 11.83 11.41 2.15
N ARG A 154 11.81 12.47 2.98
CA ARG A 154 12.90 13.42 3.15
C ARG A 154 14.05 12.82 3.96
N SER A 155 15.06 12.30 3.27
CA SER A 155 16.25 11.67 3.87
C SER A 155 17.08 12.66 4.71
N ASP A 156 17.09 13.93 4.34
CA ASP A 156 17.75 15.01 5.08
C ASP A 156 17.13 15.27 6.48
N MET A 157 15.91 14.79 6.70
CA MET A 157 15.21 14.89 8.00
C MET A 157 15.25 13.60 8.83
N LEU A 158 15.95 12.55 8.38
CA LEU A 158 15.94 11.23 9.03
C LEU A 158 16.82 11.14 10.29
N GLU A 159 17.91 11.89 10.36
CA GLU A 159 18.94 11.64 11.37
C GLU A 159 18.42 11.75 12.81
N ASN A 160 17.64 12.78 13.13
CA ASN A 160 17.07 12.94 14.47
C ASN A 160 16.02 11.88 14.80
N PRO A 161 15.05 11.55 13.91
CA PRO A 161 14.16 10.41 14.06
C PRO A 161 14.88 9.09 14.31
N LEU A 162 15.97 8.77 13.59
CA LEU A 162 16.73 7.53 13.79
C LEU A 162 17.48 7.51 15.13
N ARG A 163 18.03 8.64 15.58
CA ARG A 163 18.64 8.75 16.92
C ARG A 163 17.65 8.49 18.07
N SER A 164 16.35 8.63 17.83
CA SER A 164 15.34 8.29 18.82
C SER A 164 15.19 6.78 19.07
N GLY A 165 15.89 5.94 18.30
CA GLY A 165 15.92 4.48 18.44
C GLY A 165 14.61 3.79 18.08
N PRO A 166 13.98 4.05 16.91
CA PRO A 166 12.80 3.31 16.50
C PRO A 166 13.14 1.83 16.30
N LYS A 167 12.15 0.95 16.54
CA LYS A 167 12.31 -0.50 16.33
C LYS A 167 12.58 -0.87 14.89
N PHE A 168 11.94 -0.15 13.98
CA PHE A 168 12.13 -0.26 12.53
C PHE A 168 11.58 0.99 11.84
N MET A 169 11.91 1.11 10.56
CA MET A 169 11.36 2.11 9.67
C MET A 169 10.47 1.41 8.63
N TYR A 170 9.23 1.88 8.45
CA TYR A 170 8.29 1.39 7.44
C TYR A 170 8.19 2.39 6.29
N VAL A 171 8.45 1.95 5.06
CA VAL A 171 8.45 2.79 3.87
C VAL A 171 7.81 2.11 2.66
N LEU A 172 7.16 2.92 1.80
CA LEU A 172 6.66 2.52 0.48
C LEU A 172 7.44 3.25 -0.62
N PRO A 173 8.57 2.71 -1.09
CA PRO A 173 9.47 3.45 -1.96
C PRO A 173 8.97 3.63 -3.40
N ASN A 174 7.94 2.89 -3.83
CA ASN A 174 7.41 2.92 -5.18
C ASN A 174 5.94 3.33 -5.22
N PHE A 175 5.64 4.46 -5.90
CA PHE A 175 4.26 4.91 -6.13
C PHE A 175 3.42 4.87 -4.85
N GLN A 176 3.95 5.48 -3.82
CA GLN A 176 3.47 5.45 -2.44
C GLN A 176 1.95 5.64 -2.32
N ASN A 177 1.35 4.94 -1.41
CA ASN A 177 -0.03 5.18 -0.98
C ASN A 177 0.00 6.02 0.32
N PRO A 178 -0.44 7.30 0.31
CA PRO A 178 -1.37 7.90 -0.66
C PRO A 178 -0.72 8.78 -1.75
N GLY A 179 0.55 9.17 -1.61
CA GLY A 179 1.17 10.27 -2.35
C GLY A 179 1.35 10.02 -3.86
N GLY A 180 1.40 8.77 -4.29
CA GLY A 180 1.77 8.41 -5.67
C GLY A 180 3.24 8.70 -6.00
N THR A 181 4.02 9.20 -5.06
CA THR A 181 5.43 9.54 -5.21
C THR A 181 6.32 8.30 -5.27
N THR A 182 7.51 8.45 -5.81
CA THR A 182 8.53 7.39 -5.82
C THR A 182 9.78 7.93 -5.16
N LEU A 183 10.29 7.22 -4.16
CA LEU A 183 11.55 7.55 -3.50
C LEU A 183 12.68 7.53 -4.53
N SER A 184 13.35 8.67 -4.73
CA SER A 184 14.41 8.82 -5.72
C SER A 184 15.61 7.92 -5.40
N GLU A 185 16.40 7.56 -6.41
CA GLU A 185 17.55 6.65 -6.24
C GLU A 185 18.56 7.18 -5.22
N GLY A 186 18.88 8.46 -5.28
CA GLY A 186 19.78 9.11 -4.31
C GLY A 186 19.28 8.97 -2.88
N ARG A 187 17.97 9.22 -2.65
CA ARG A 187 17.37 9.08 -1.33
C ARG A 187 17.29 7.63 -0.86
N ARG A 188 17.14 6.66 -1.77
CA ARG A 188 17.21 5.23 -1.42
C ARG A 188 18.57 4.88 -0.83
N HIS A 189 19.66 5.32 -1.47
CA HIS A 189 21.02 5.13 -0.96
C HIS A 189 21.22 5.78 0.40
N GLU A 190 20.84 7.06 0.55
CA GLU A 190 20.96 7.79 1.80
C GLU A 190 20.17 7.12 2.94
N LEU A 191 18.94 6.69 2.66
CA LEU A 191 18.08 6.03 3.61
C LEU A 191 18.69 4.73 4.13
N VAL A 192 19.18 3.88 3.24
CA VAL A 192 19.82 2.61 3.60
C VAL A 192 21.10 2.83 4.42
N LEU A 193 21.95 3.79 4.00
CA LEU A 193 23.17 4.14 4.75
C LEU A 193 22.88 4.68 6.14
N LEU A 194 21.87 5.54 6.28
CA LEU A 194 21.46 6.07 7.57
C LEU A 194 20.85 4.98 8.47
N ALA A 195 20.00 4.12 7.90
CA ALA A 195 19.42 2.99 8.64
C ALA A 195 20.52 2.05 9.19
N ASP A 196 21.51 1.71 8.36
CA ASP A 196 22.66 0.89 8.76
C ASP A 196 23.48 1.59 9.84
N LYS A 197 23.83 2.86 9.66
CA LYS A 197 24.57 3.67 10.66
C LYS A 197 23.94 3.64 12.05
N TYR A 198 22.61 3.63 12.12
CA TYR A 198 21.87 3.62 13.41
C TYR A 198 21.39 2.22 13.82
N GLY A 199 21.66 1.18 13.02
CA GLY A 199 21.23 -0.18 13.30
C GLY A 199 19.71 -0.38 13.27
N ILE A 200 18.98 0.39 12.46
CA ILE A 200 17.52 0.36 12.38
C ILE A 200 17.08 -0.47 11.17
N PRO A 201 16.34 -1.58 11.37
CA PRO A 201 15.79 -2.36 10.26
C PRO A 201 14.78 -1.56 9.43
N ILE A 202 14.71 -1.91 8.13
CA ILE A 202 13.73 -1.33 7.20
C ILE A 202 12.68 -2.38 6.87
N VAL A 203 11.42 -2.00 6.90
CA VAL A 203 10.30 -2.74 6.31
C VAL A 203 9.92 -2.03 5.01
N GLU A 204 10.34 -2.61 3.89
CA GLU A 204 10.08 -2.13 2.53
C GLU A 204 8.79 -2.77 2.02
N ASP A 205 7.70 -2.00 1.91
CA ASP A 205 6.42 -2.47 1.36
C ASP A 205 6.29 -2.05 -0.10
N ASP A 206 6.32 -3.02 -1.01
CA ASP A 206 6.33 -2.78 -2.46
C ASP A 206 5.18 -3.50 -3.21
N PRO A 207 3.93 -3.09 -3.00
CA PRO A 207 2.80 -3.62 -3.75
C PRO A 207 2.67 -3.05 -5.17
N TYR A 208 3.37 -1.95 -5.50
CA TYR A 208 3.18 -1.18 -6.72
C TYR A 208 4.39 -1.11 -7.63
N GLY A 209 5.59 -1.51 -7.22
CA GLY A 209 6.83 -1.33 -7.99
C GLY A 209 6.76 -1.93 -9.40
N GLN A 210 6.00 -3.01 -9.56
CA GLN A 210 5.75 -3.63 -10.86
C GLN A 210 4.78 -2.83 -11.75
N LEU A 211 4.06 -1.84 -11.21
CA LEU A 211 3.10 -0.99 -11.93
C LEU A 211 3.70 0.35 -12.36
N ARG A 212 4.93 0.32 -12.87
CA ARG A 212 5.61 1.48 -13.44
C ARG A 212 5.18 1.68 -14.89
N TYR A 213 4.75 2.89 -15.24
CA TYR A 213 4.29 3.26 -16.59
C TYR A 213 5.36 4.01 -17.38
N GLU A 214 6.24 4.73 -16.67
CA GLU A 214 7.27 5.60 -17.24
C GLU A 214 8.59 5.47 -16.49
N GLY A 215 9.69 5.66 -17.22
CA GLY A 215 11.04 5.54 -16.70
C GLY A 215 11.44 4.09 -16.42
N GLU A 216 12.62 3.92 -15.86
CA GLU A 216 13.19 2.63 -15.55
C GLU A 216 12.92 2.20 -14.11
N HIS A 217 13.04 0.90 -13.86
CA HIS A 217 12.89 0.33 -12.54
C HIS A 217 14.06 0.80 -11.65
N LEU A 218 13.74 1.29 -10.45
CA LEU A 218 14.74 1.67 -9.46
C LEU A 218 15.06 0.47 -8.55
N PRO A 219 16.32 0.32 -8.11
CA PRO A 219 16.70 -0.78 -7.25
C PRO A 219 15.92 -0.75 -5.93
N PRO A 220 15.34 -1.89 -5.48
CA PRO A 220 14.72 -2.00 -4.17
C PRO A 220 15.72 -1.70 -3.04
N LEU A 221 15.23 -1.24 -1.89
CA LEU A 221 16.07 -0.98 -0.72
C LEU A 221 16.81 -2.23 -0.24
N VAL A 222 16.16 -3.38 -0.31
CA VAL A 222 16.77 -4.69 0.02
C VAL A 222 17.98 -5.03 -0.86
N VAL A 223 18.02 -4.52 -2.09
CA VAL A 223 19.18 -4.68 -3.00
C VAL A 223 20.31 -3.75 -2.60
N LEU A 224 19.98 -2.48 -2.34
CA LEU A 224 20.97 -1.45 -1.95
C LEU A 224 21.58 -1.73 -0.58
N ASP A 225 20.81 -2.27 0.36
CA ASP A 225 21.30 -2.68 1.69
C ASP A 225 22.43 -3.72 1.57
N ARG A 226 22.26 -4.71 0.70
CA ARG A 226 23.31 -5.70 0.42
C ARG A 226 24.57 -5.07 -0.18
N GLU A 227 24.42 -4.20 -1.17
CA GLU A 227 25.54 -3.56 -1.85
C GLU A 227 26.38 -2.73 -0.89
N ASN A 228 25.73 -2.00 0.03
CA ASN A 228 26.38 -1.19 1.03
C ASN A 228 27.15 -2.03 2.09
N LEU A 229 26.55 -3.13 2.52
CA LEU A 229 27.14 -4.00 3.57
C LEU A 229 28.26 -4.89 3.04
N ARG A 230 28.54 -4.90 1.73
CA ARG A 230 29.56 -5.76 1.07
C ARG A 230 29.46 -7.22 1.49
N ARG A 231 28.27 -7.71 1.85
CA ARG A 231 28.03 -9.11 2.21
C ARG A 231 27.95 -9.94 0.95
N ASP A 232 29.02 -10.63 0.64
CA ASP A 232 29.11 -11.54 -0.52
C ASP A 232 28.80 -13.00 -0.12
N ASP A 233 27.79 -13.18 0.74
CA ASP A 233 27.31 -14.49 1.18
C ASP A 233 26.33 -15.15 0.20
N GLY A 234 26.17 -14.56 -0.99
CA GLY A 234 25.26 -15.05 -2.02
C GLY A 234 23.78 -14.69 -1.81
N TYR A 235 23.43 -14.07 -0.67
CA TYR A 235 22.06 -13.67 -0.31
C TYR A 235 21.93 -12.14 -0.21
N SER A 236 20.83 -11.59 -0.72
CA SER A 236 20.58 -10.13 -0.74
C SER A 236 19.84 -9.60 0.48
N ILE A 237 19.73 -10.37 1.56
CA ILE A 237 18.81 -10.05 2.63
C ILE A 237 19.61 -9.74 3.89
N GLY A 238 19.74 -8.45 4.19
CA GLY A 238 20.42 -7.89 5.36
C GLY A 238 19.43 -7.34 6.38
N ASN A 239 19.42 -6.00 6.51
CA ASN A 239 18.57 -5.29 7.47
C ASN A 239 17.19 -4.90 6.91
N VAL A 240 16.83 -5.37 5.71
CA VAL A 240 15.57 -5.04 5.06
C VAL A 240 14.65 -6.25 5.02
N ILE A 241 13.42 -6.09 5.53
CA ILE A 241 12.31 -7.02 5.34
C ILE A 241 11.49 -6.47 4.16
N TYR A 242 11.45 -7.23 3.05
CA TYR A 242 10.73 -6.85 1.84
C TYR A 242 9.35 -7.50 1.81
N LEU A 243 8.31 -6.70 1.53
CA LEU A 243 6.92 -7.15 1.40
C LEU A 243 6.41 -6.90 -0.01
N SER A 244 5.60 -7.83 -0.52
CA SER A 244 4.84 -7.59 -1.74
C SER A 244 3.59 -8.47 -1.81
N THR A 245 2.80 -8.36 -2.90
CA THR A 245 1.48 -9.01 -3.01
C THR A 245 1.05 -9.24 -4.44
N PHE A 246 0.25 -10.29 -4.68
CA PHE A 246 -0.48 -10.49 -5.92
C PHE A 246 -1.76 -9.63 -6.05
N SER A 247 -2.13 -8.88 -5.02
CA SER A 247 -3.36 -8.08 -5.03
C SER A 247 -3.42 -7.04 -6.14
N LYS A 248 -2.28 -6.60 -6.66
CA LYS A 248 -2.19 -5.54 -7.69
C LYS A 248 -1.74 -6.06 -9.05
N THR A 249 -1.22 -7.29 -9.10
CA THR A 249 -0.66 -7.91 -10.30
C THR A 249 -1.44 -9.13 -10.81
N LEU A 250 -2.31 -9.70 -9.96
CA LEU A 250 -3.25 -10.77 -10.36
C LEU A 250 -4.68 -10.41 -9.94
N ALA A 251 -5.02 -10.61 -8.67
CA ALA A 251 -6.36 -10.32 -8.15
C ALA A 251 -6.32 -10.15 -6.62
N PRO A 252 -6.96 -9.12 -6.03
CA PRO A 252 -6.94 -8.90 -4.59
C PRO A 252 -7.74 -9.96 -3.81
N GLY A 253 -8.74 -10.57 -4.44
CA GLY A 253 -9.63 -11.56 -3.80
C GLY A 253 -8.94 -12.86 -3.41
N ILE A 254 -7.81 -13.23 -4.03
CA ILE A 254 -7.07 -14.45 -3.69
C ILE A 254 -6.32 -14.35 -2.37
N ARG A 255 -6.20 -13.14 -1.80
CA ARG A 255 -5.56 -12.90 -0.50
C ARG A 255 -4.17 -13.51 -0.38
N LEU A 256 -3.28 -13.29 -1.35
CA LEU A 256 -1.89 -13.73 -1.30
C LEU A 256 -0.92 -12.55 -1.33
N GLY A 257 0.01 -12.57 -0.38
CA GLY A 257 1.19 -11.73 -0.31
C GLY A 257 2.37 -12.54 0.18
N TRP A 258 3.53 -11.92 0.31
CA TRP A 258 4.73 -12.59 0.81
C TRP A 258 5.65 -11.63 1.53
N ILE A 259 6.44 -12.19 2.42
CA ILE A 259 7.57 -11.56 3.09
C ILE A 259 8.85 -12.20 2.55
N VAL A 260 9.86 -11.37 2.28
CA VAL A 260 11.22 -11.83 2.01
C VAL A 260 12.13 -11.27 3.10
N ALA A 261 12.79 -12.14 3.84
CA ALA A 261 13.61 -11.76 4.99
C ALA A 261 14.73 -12.78 5.24
N PRO A 262 15.71 -12.47 6.12
CA PRO A 262 16.70 -13.45 6.58
C PRO A 262 16.04 -14.70 7.18
N PRO A 263 16.65 -15.90 7.06
CA PRO A 263 16.04 -17.15 7.54
C PRO A 263 15.66 -17.14 9.02
N GLU A 264 16.43 -16.47 9.86
CA GLU A 264 16.11 -16.33 11.29
C GLU A 264 14.86 -15.50 11.54
N VAL A 265 14.62 -14.44 10.73
CA VAL A 265 13.39 -13.63 10.78
C VAL A 265 12.19 -14.44 10.26
N ILE A 266 12.37 -15.14 9.12
CA ILE A 266 11.33 -16.03 8.57
C ILE A 266 10.93 -17.09 9.60
N SER A 267 11.90 -17.76 10.26
CA SER A 267 11.62 -18.77 11.28
C SER A 267 10.74 -18.23 12.41
N LYS A 268 10.99 -17.00 12.88
CA LYS A 268 10.15 -16.36 13.91
C LYS A 268 8.76 -15.96 13.40
N LEU A 269 8.67 -15.44 12.20
CA LEU A 269 7.39 -15.11 11.56
C LEU A 269 6.54 -16.37 11.35
N VAL A 270 7.15 -17.50 10.97
CA VAL A 270 6.47 -18.80 10.85
C VAL A 270 5.86 -19.23 12.19
N GLN A 271 6.63 -19.17 13.29
CA GLN A 271 6.12 -19.49 14.63
C GLN A 271 4.91 -18.62 15.02
N LEU A 272 4.97 -17.32 14.71
CA LEU A 272 3.87 -16.36 14.96
C LEU A 272 2.65 -16.63 14.08
N LYS A 273 2.88 -17.02 12.81
CA LYS A 273 1.83 -17.36 11.85
C LYS A 273 1.12 -18.66 12.21
N GLN A 274 1.83 -19.65 12.75
CA GLN A 274 1.22 -20.88 13.27
C GLN A 274 0.12 -20.59 14.31
N GLY A 275 0.36 -19.61 15.18
CA GLY A 275 -0.64 -19.18 16.17
C GLY A 275 -1.72 -18.23 15.62
N ALA A 276 -1.60 -17.76 14.37
CA ALA A 276 -2.57 -16.84 13.76
C ALA A 276 -3.58 -17.56 12.84
N ASP A 277 -3.10 -18.29 11.84
CA ASP A 277 -3.93 -18.96 10.84
C ASP A 277 -3.39 -20.35 10.41
N LEU A 278 -2.36 -20.84 11.06
CA LEU A 278 -1.62 -22.06 10.77
C LEU A 278 -0.88 -21.98 9.44
N HIS A 279 -1.59 -21.74 8.33
CA HIS A 279 -1.04 -21.49 7.00
C HIS A 279 -2.08 -20.76 6.12
N SER A 280 -1.62 -20.05 5.10
CA SER A 280 -2.48 -19.53 4.03
C SER A 280 -3.02 -20.71 3.19
N SER A 281 -4.23 -20.58 2.63
CA SER A 281 -4.89 -21.65 1.87
C SER A 281 -3.99 -22.30 0.83
N THR A 282 -3.71 -23.60 0.97
CA THR A 282 -2.89 -24.39 0.04
C THR A 282 -3.53 -24.41 -1.36
N PHE A 283 -4.85 -24.57 -1.44
CA PHE A 283 -5.60 -24.54 -2.69
C PHE A 283 -5.35 -23.22 -3.45
N VAL A 284 -5.53 -22.08 -2.77
CA VAL A 284 -5.36 -20.77 -3.40
C VAL A 284 -3.91 -20.55 -3.85
N GLN A 285 -2.93 -21.01 -3.07
CA GLN A 285 -1.51 -20.93 -3.44
C GLN A 285 -1.20 -21.76 -4.69
N MET A 286 -1.73 -22.97 -4.78
CA MET A 286 -1.57 -23.85 -5.95
C MET A 286 -2.23 -23.24 -7.20
N VAL A 287 -3.43 -22.69 -7.04
CA VAL A 287 -4.14 -22.00 -8.13
C VAL A 287 -3.35 -20.77 -8.60
N ALA A 288 -2.86 -19.94 -7.68
CA ALA A 288 -2.06 -18.76 -8.02
C ALA A 288 -0.75 -19.12 -8.74
N HIS A 289 -0.07 -20.19 -8.29
CA HIS A 289 1.10 -20.75 -8.97
C HIS A 289 0.77 -21.18 -10.41
N GLU A 290 -0.32 -21.90 -10.58
CA GLU A 290 -0.77 -22.39 -11.91
C GLU A 290 -1.14 -21.23 -12.85
N VAL A 291 -1.82 -20.18 -12.32
CA VAL A 291 -2.15 -18.96 -13.09
C VAL A 291 -0.91 -18.20 -13.50
N ALA A 292 0.04 -18.01 -12.58
CA ALA A 292 1.17 -17.09 -12.76
C ALA A 292 2.33 -17.68 -13.61
N ARG A 293 2.35 -19.00 -13.82
CA ARG A 293 3.42 -19.69 -14.54
C ARG A 293 3.46 -19.38 -16.04
N ASP A 294 4.47 -19.90 -16.73
CA ASP A 294 4.62 -19.86 -18.20
C ASP A 294 4.67 -18.41 -18.76
N ASN A 295 5.35 -17.52 -18.02
CA ASN A 295 5.50 -16.09 -18.34
C ASN A 295 4.17 -15.28 -18.34
N PHE A 296 3.05 -15.90 -17.94
CA PHE A 296 1.75 -15.24 -17.96
C PHE A 296 1.75 -13.99 -17.04
N LEU A 297 2.32 -14.09 -15.84
CA LEU A 297 2.32 -12.97 -14.88
C LEU A 297 2.95 -11.72 -15.51
N ASP A 298 4.04 -11.86 -16.24
CA ASP A 298 4.73 -10.72 -16.86
C ASP A 298 3.90 -10.09 -17.99
N GLU A 299 3.28 -10.89 -18.84
CA GLU A 299 2.42 -10.40 -19.91
C GLU A 299 1.16 -9.73 -19.33
N HIS A 300 0.62 -10.28 -18.24
CA HIS A 300 -0.52 -9.71 -17.55
C HIS A 300 -0.18 -8.36 -16.91
N ILE A 301 1.00 -8.23 -16.29
CA ILE A 301 1.48 -6.95 -15.74
C ILE A 301 1.62 -5.90 -16.86
N LYS A 302 2.08 -6.27 -18.06
CA LYS A 302 2.14 -5.34 -19.20
C LYS A 302 0.74 -4.85 -19.62
N LEU A 303 -0.27 -5.73 -19.60
CA LEU A 303 -1.67 -5.36 -19.85
C LEU A 303 -2.16 -4.36 -18.79
N ILE A 304 -1.97 -4.68 -17.50
CA ILE A 304 -2.37 -3.82 -16.39
C ILE A 304 -1.71 -2.43 -16.49
N ARG A 305 -0.40 -2.38 -16.76
CA ARG A 305 0.34 -1.11 -16.93
C ARG A 305 -0.26 -0.24 -18.04
N ARG A 306 -0.66 -0.82 -19.15
CA ARG A 306 -1.26 -0.11 -20.28
C ARG A 306 -2.61 0.50 -19.89
N VAL A 307 -3.49 -0.29 -19.27
CA VAL A 307 -4.81 0.15 -18.82
C VAL A 307 -4.72 1.26 -17.78
N TYR A 308 -3.83 1.10 -16.79
CA TYR A 308 -3.72 2.10 -15.72
C TYR A 308 -2.99 3.37 -16.16
N ARG A 309 -2.04 3.26 -17.10
CA ARG A 309 -1.43 4.44 -17.73
C ARG A 309 -2.49 5.30 -18.42
N GLU A 310 -3.34 4.71 -19.25
CA GLU A 310 -4.43 5.41 -19.91
C GLU A 310 -5.33 6.13 -18.91
N ARG A 311 -5.76 5.44 -17.86
CA ARG A 311 -6.64 6.01 -16.83
C ARG A 311 -5.99 7.15 -16.04
N ARG A 312 -4.71 7.00 -15.70
CA ARG A 312 -3.93 8.07 -15.08
C ARG A 312 -3.90 9.31 -15.98
N ASP A 313 -3.59 9.13 -17.26
CA ASP A 313 -3.47 10.22 -18.21
C ASP A 313 -4.80 10.95 -18.38
N VAL A 314 -5.91 10.22 -18.49
CA VAL A 314 -7.28 10.78 -18.52
C VAL A 314 -7.60 11.56 -17.23
N MET A 315 -7.21 11.05 -16.06
CA MET A 315 -7.44 11.76 -14.80
C MET A 315 -6.61 13.05 -14.71
N LEU A 316 -5.34 13.01 -15.12
CA LEU A 316 -4.47 14.20 -15.15
C LEU A 316 -4.98 15.27 -16.12
N GLU A 317 -5.46 14.87 -17.30
CA GLU A 317 -6.08 15.77 -18.28
C GLU A 317 -7.36 16.41 -17.71
N ALA A 318 -8.26 15.61 -17.14
CA ALA A 318 -9.50 16.10 -16.56
C ALA A 318 -9.27 17.07 -15.38
N LEU A 319 -8.28 16.78 -14.51
CA LEU A 319 -7.87 17.69 -13.44
C LEU A 319 -7.37 19.02 -14.01
N THR A 320 -6.52 18.98 -15.03
CA THR A 320 -5.98 20.18 -15.68
C THR A 320 -7.10 21.02 -16.33
N GLN A 321 -8.11 20.37 -16.89
CA GLN A 321 -9.23 21.04 -17.57
C GLN A 321 -10.24 21.68 -16.60
N HIS A 322 -10.49 21.07 -15.45
CA HIS A 322 -11.65 21.43 -14.63
C HIS A 322 -11.29 22.07 -13.28
N PHE A 323 -10.11 21.78 -12.73
CA PHE A 323 -9.77 22.27 -11.40
C PHE A 323 -9.25 23.71 -11.42
N PRO A 324 -9.50 24.49 -10.34
CA PRO A 324 -8.92 25.81 -10.19
C PRO A 324 -7.39 25.78 -10.14
N PRO A 325 -6.70 26.84 -10.63
CA PRO A 325 -5.23 26.88 -10.72
C PRO A 325 -4.52 26.84 -9.36
N GLU A 326 -5.22 27.15 -8.26
CA GLU A 326 -4.66 27.08 -6.90
C GLU A 326 -4.58 25.66 -6.34
N VAL A 327 -5.23 24.70 -6.99
CA VAL A 327 -5.20 23.29 -6.59
C VAL A 327 -4.08 22.58 -7.35
N THR A 328 -3.23 21.87 -6.63
CA THR A 328 -2.12 21.13 -7.21
C THR A 328 -2.25 19.62 -6.98
N TRP A 329 -1.53 18.81 -7.74
CA TRP A 329 -1.56 17.35 -7.61
C TRP A 329 -0.27 16.70 -8.07
N THR A 330 0.01 15.51 -7.52
CA THR A 330 1.14 14.69 -7.95
C THR A 330 0.91 14.12 -9.36
N ARG A 331 2.02 13.83 -10.08
CA ARG A 331 2.01 13.23 -11.42
C ARG A 331 2.75 11.90 -11.39
N PRO A 332 2.12 10.82 -10.89
CA PRO A 332 2.81 9.56 -10.66
C PRO A 332 3.22 8.88 -11.96
N LYS A 333 4.42 8.29 -11.97
CA LYS A 333 4.94 7.49 -13.09
C LYS A 333 4.51 6.02 -13.02
N GLY A 334 3.59 5.68 -12.12
CA GLY A 334 3.09 4.33 -11.87
C GLY A 334 2.07 4.30 -10.73
N GLY A 335 1.79 3.11 -10.20
CA GLY A 335 0.89 2.93 -9.06
C GLY A 335 -0.59 3.11 -9.39
N LEU A 336 -1.37 3.59 -8.42
CA LEU A 336 -2.84 3.66 -8.52
C LEU A 336 -3.41 5.01 -8.08
N PHE A 337 -2.60 5.94 -7.54
CA PHE A 337 -3.08 7.09 -6.77
C PHE A 337 -2.50 8.39 -7.24
N LEU A 338 -3.32 9.43 -7.09
CA LEU A 338 -2.97 10.84 -7.17
C LEU A 338 -3.20 11.49 -5.80
N TRP A 339 -2.32 12.39 -5.41
CA TRP A 339 -2.44 13.19 -4.20
C TRP A 339 -2.69 14.64 -4.58
N VAL A 340 -3.88 15.14 -4.23
CA VAL A 340 -4.31 16.49 -4.55
C VAL A 340 -4.13 17.36 -3.33
N THR A 341 -3.59 18.57 -3.53
CA THR A 341 -3.38 19.59 -2.49
C THR A 341 -4.29 20.77 -2.74
N LEU A 342 -5.15 21.07 -1.79
CA LEU A 342 -6.04 22.22 -1.78
C LEU A 342 -5.30 23.48 -1.27
N PRO A 343 -5.73 24.68 -1.64
CA PRO A 343 -5.16 25.93 -1.11
C PRO A 343 -5.39 26.08 0.39
N THR A 344 -4.64 26.98 1.00
CA THR A 344 -4.73 27.29 2.44
C THR A 344 -6.15 27.73 2.81
N GLY A 345 -6.66 27.19 3.93
CA GLY A 345 -8.02 27.44 4.40
C GLY A 345 -9.07 26.42 3.93
N ALA A 346 -8.79 25.66 2.86
CA ALA A 346 -9.68 24.58 2.42
C ALA A 346 -9.52 23.34 3.32
N ASP A 347 -10.59 22.54 3.43
CA ASP A 347 -10.66 21.35 4.29
C ASP A 347 -11.27 20.18 3.51
N ALA A 348 -10.48 19.10 3.33
CA ALA A 348 -10.88 17.93 2.55
C ALA A 348 -12.03 17.14 3.20
N GLN A 349 -12.20 17.19 4.52
CA GLN A 349 -13.35 16.56 5.19
C GLN A 349 -14.65 17.29 4.84
N LYS A 350 -14.65 18.62 4.88
CA LYS A 350 -15.81 19.42 4.44
C LYS A 350 -16.07 19.28 2.95
N LEU A 351 -15.00 19.22 2.16
CA LEU A 351 -15.09 18.96 0.71
C LEU A 351 -15.74 17.61 0.43
N PHE A 352 -15.41 16.56 1.21
CA PHE A 352 -15.99 15.24 1.05
C PHE A 352 -17.52 15.24 1.17
N GLU A 353 -18.07 15.97 2.16
CA GLU A 353 -19.52 16.09 2.33
C GLU A 353 -20.21 16.71 1.10
N THR A 354 -19.57 17.72 0.50
CA THR A 354 -20.08 18.36 -0.72
C THR A 354 -19.93 17.46 -1.94
N ALA A 355 -18.78 16.78 -2.07
CA ALA A 355 -18.50 15.84 -3.16
C ALA A 355 -19.49 14.67 -3.19
N VAL A 356 -19.87 14.13 -2.03
CA VAL A 356 -20.88 13.06 -1.94
C VAL A 356 -22.25 13.53 -2.46
N ARG A 357 -22.62 14.80 -2.27
CA ARG A 357 -23.86 15.39 -2.84
C ARG A 357 -23.79 15.50 -4.36
N GLU A 358 -22.59 15.67 -4.91
CA GLU A 358 -22.33 15.66 -6.35
C GLU A 358 -22.07 14.22 -6.88
N ASN A 359 -22.37 13.18 -6.09
CA ASN A 359 -22.18 11.76 -6.42
C ASN A 359 -20.74 11.41 -6.82
N VAL A 360 -19.77 11.96 -6.12
CA VAL A 360 -18.35 11.58 -6.25
C VAL A 360 -17.71 11.40 -4.87
N ALA A 361 -16.82 10.40 -4.74
CA ALA A 361 -16.16 10.09 -3.48
C ALA A 361 -14.65 9.96 -3.64
N PHE A 362 -13.89 10.44 -2.63
CA PHE A 362 -12.44 10.36 -2.51
C PHE A 362 -12.05 10.01 -1.07
N VAL A 363 -10.76 9.96 -0.72
CA VAL A 363 -10.32 9.81 0.68
C VAL A 363 -9.67 11.11 1.15
N PRO A 364 -10.18 11.74 2.22
CA PRO A 364 -9.52 12.88 2.87
C PRO A 364 -8.14 12.50 3.39
N GLY A 365 -7.21 13.44 3.32
CA GLY A 365 -5.78 13.17 3.52
C GLY A 365 -5.37 12.95 4.98
N ASP A 366 -6.09 13.49 5.95
CA ASP A 366 -5.80 13.33 7.37
C ASP A 366 -5.77 11.86 7.84
N CYS A 367 -6.52 10.97 7.15
CA CYS A 367 -6.52 9.54 7.42
C CYS A 367 -5.15 8.86 7.23
N PHE A 368 -4.23 9.48 6.49
CA PHE A 368 -2.93 8.91 6.12
C PHE A 368 -1.78 9.43 6.99
N TYR A 369 -2.09 10.17 8.04
CA TYR A 369 -1.11 10.64 9.01
C TYR A 369 -1.24 9.83 10.30
N ALA A 370 -0.09 9.57 10.93
CA ALA A 370 -0.08 8.95 12.25
C ALA A 370 -0.78 9.85 13.28
N PRO A 371 -1.39 9.31 14.33
CA PRO A 371 -2.16 10.11 15.31
C PRO A 371 -1.35 11.23 15.97
N ASN A 372 -0.04 11.02 16.16
CA ASN A 372 0.91 11.99 16.69
C ASN A 372 1.80 12.64 15.61
N GLY A 373 1.50 12.44 14.32
CA GLY A 373 2.25 12.88 13.15
C GLY A 373 1.62 14.04 12.39
N HIS A 374 0.99 14.99 13.08
CA HIS A 374 0.40 16.21 12.51
C HIS A 374 -0.72 15.92 11.48
N PRO A 375 -1.79 15.19 11.85
CA PRO A 375 -2.89 14.87 10.92
C PRO A 375 -3.60 16.12 10.38
N GLU A 376 -3.46 17.28 11.05
CA GLU A 376 -3.94 18.56 10.56
C GLU A 376 -3.33 18.98 9.22
N GLU A 377 -2.09 18.58 8.92
CA GLU A 377 -1.46 18.81 7.62
C GLU A 377 -2.23 18.07 6.52
N GLY A 378 -2.76 16.89 6.82
CA GLY A 378 -3.58 16.10 5.90
C GLY A 378 -4.90 16.72 5.50
N ARG A 379 -5.44 17.70 6.27
CA ARG A 379 -6.74 18.34 6.00
C ARG A 379 -6.82 19.08 4.67
N ARG A 380 -5.66 19.49 4.13
CA ARG A 380 -5.59 20.15 2.82
C ARG A 380 -5.42 19.19 1.66
N HIS A 381 -5.41 17.89 1.94
CA HIS A 381 -5.09 16.88 0.94
C HIS A 381 -6.23 15.90 0.74
N LEU A 382 -6.27 15.31 -0.45
CA LEU A 382 -7.15 14.20 -0.75
C LEU A 382 -6.46 13.21 -1.70
N ARG A 383 -6.77 11.92 -1.51
CA ARG A 383 -6.29 10.87 -2.40
C ARG A 383 -7.35 10.50 -3.42
N LEU A 384 -6.95 10.45 -4.71
CA LEU A 384 -7.75 9.93 -5.80
C LEU A 384 -7.14 8.62 -6.32
N ASN A 385 -7.98 7.61 -6.53
CA ASN A 385 -7.64 6.37 -7.22
C ASN A 385 -8.11 6.44 -8.67
N PHE A 386 -7.21 6.14 -9.62
CA PHE A 386 -7.55 6.12 -11.05
C PHE A 386 -7.72 4.71 -11.62
N SER A 387 -7.42 3.65 -10.85
CA SER A 387 -7.37 2.30 -11.40
C SER A 387 -8.72 1.61 -11.57
N SER A 388 -9.76 1.98 -10.80
CA SER A 388 -11.03 1.25 -10.76
C SER A 388 -12.11 1.82 -11.68
N ALA A 389 -12.12 3.13 -11.93
CA ALA A 389 -13.10 3.79 -12.77
C ALA A 389 -12.73 3.72 -14.26
N SER A 390 -13.71 3.64 -15.16
CA SER A 390 -13.49 3.74 -16.61
C SER A 390 -13.02 5.15 -17.00
N PRO A 391 -12.41 5.35 -18.18
CA PRO A 391 -12.04 6.67 -18.68
C PRO A 391 -13.19 7.69 -18.65
N ASP A 392 -14.41 7.30 -19.03
CA ASP A 392 -15.57 8.18 -19.03
C ASP A 392 -16.03 8.51 -17.61
N GLN A 393 -16.04 7.53 -16.72
CA GLN A 393 -16.30 7.76 -15.29
C GLN A 393 -15.25 8.68 -14.66
N ILE A 394 -13.99 8.59 -15.07
CA ILE A 394 -12.93 9.49 -14.58
C ILE A 394 -13.21 10.92 -15.01
N ARG A 395 -13.52 11.18 -16.30
CA ARG A 395 -13.84 12.53 -16.79
C ARG A 395 -15.02 13.13 -16.05
N GLU A 396 -16.12 12.39 -15.97
CA GLU A 396 -17.35 12.82 -15.28
C GLU A 396 -17.12 13.03 -13.78
N GLY A 397 -16.45 12.10 -13.10
CA GLY A 397 -16.19 12.20 -11.66
C GLY A 397 -15.28 13.38 -11.30
N ILE A 398 -14.25 13.65 -12.10
CA ILE A 398 -13.37 14.82 -11.90
C ILE A 398 -14.14 16.12 -12.20
N HIS A 399 -15.01 16.15 -13.20
CA HIS A 399 -15.90 17.29 -13.45
C HIS A 399 -16.79 17.55 -12.23
N ARG A 400 -17.50 16.56 -11.70
CA ARG A 400 -18.33 16.70 -10.48
C ARG A 400 -17.52 17.15 -9.27
N LEU A 401 -16.33 16.56 -9.07
CA LEU A 401 -15.45 16.94 -7.97
C LEU A 401 -15.01 18.41 -8.08
N SER A 402 -14.76 18.89 -9.30
CA SER A 402 -14.40 20.29 -9.54
C SER A 402 -15.48 21.28 -9.13
N ILE A 403 -16.77 20.91 -9.28
CA ILE A 403 -17.90 21.71 -8.82
C ILE A 403 -17.87 21.85 -7.30
N ALA A 404 -17.63 20.73 -6.59
CA ALA A 404 -17.54 20.75 -5.13
C ALA A 404 -16.34 21.58 -4.65
N VAL A 405 -15.19 21.48 -5.32
CA VAL A 405 -13.98 22.27 -5.03
C VAL A 405 -14.26 23.76 -5.21
N LYS A 406 -14.82 24.18 -6.34
CA LYS A 406 -15.14 25.59 -6.62
C LYS A 406 -16.08 26.17 -5.57
N LYS A 407 -17.16 25.45 -5.24
CA LYS A 407 -18.11 25.87 -4.17
C LYS A 407 -17.41 26.09 -2.82
N GLN A 408 -16.46 25.24 -2.47
CA GLN A 408 -15.71 25.41 -1.21
C GLN A 408 -14.80 26.63 -1.25
N LEU A 409 -14.08 26.85 -2.37
CA LEU A 409 -13.15 27.97 -2.52
C LEU A 409 -13.88 29.33 -2.58
N GLU A 410 -15.03 29.40 -3.23
CA GLU A 410 -15.91 30.59 -3.23
C GLU A 410 -16.34 30.95 -1.80
N GLY A 411 -16.60 29.97 -0.95
CA GLY A 411 -16.90 30.15 0.47
C GLY A 411 -15.74 30.70 1.31
N LEU A 412 -14.50 30.49 0.87
CA LEU A 412 -13.28 31.01 1.52
C LEU A 412 -12.99 32.48 1.15
N HIS A 413 -13.43 32.91 -0.03
CA HIS A 413 -13.28 34.26 -0.54
C HIS A 413 -14.65 34.86 -0.82
N PRO A 414 -15.47 35.20 0.23
CA PRO A 414 -16.75 35.84 -0.01
C PRO A 414 -16.48 37.15 -0.75
N LEU A 415 -17.13 37.33 -1.90
CA LEU A 415 -17.13 38.62 -2.62
C LEU A 415 -17.50 39.74 -1.63
N PRO A 416 -16.81 40.89 -1.67
CA PRO A 416 -17.17 42.04 -0.82
C PRO A 416 -18.68 42.36 -0.95
N ALA A 417 -19.31 42.53 0.20
CA ALA A 417 -20.77 42.86 0.26
C ALA A 417 -20.99 44.18 -0.47
N GLY A 418 -21.18 44.17 -1.79
CA GLY A 418 -21.38 45.35 -2.62
C GLY A 418 -21.45 45.08 -4.13
N MET A 419 -21.23 43.84 -4.57
CA MET A 419 -21.31 43.40 -5.97
C MET A 419 -22.36 42.28 -6.14
N ARG A 420 -23.55 42.43 -5.54
CA ARG A 420 -24.70 41.58 -5.85
C ARG A 420 -25.73 42.40 -6.64
#